data_4662c7ec7121d1c50b5de4085deae2a4
#
_entry.id   4662c7ec7121d1c50b5de4085deae2a4
#
_cell.length_a   1.000
_cell.length_b   1.000
_cell.length_c   1.000
_cell.angle_alpha   90.00
_cell.angle_beta   90.00
_cell.angle_gamma   90.00
#
_symmetry.space_group_name_H-M   'P 1'
#
loop_
_entity.id
_entity.type
_entity.pdbx_description
1 polymer ?
#
loop_
_entity_poly.entity_id
_entity_poly.type
_entity_poly.pdbx_seq_one_letter_code
_entity_poly.pdbx_strand_id
1 'polypeptide(L)'
;MNSINKIIIPLLLLVAIAGCKESFLDRPSESQISSNNFYQTTSDLRLATANLYGGSLWWNWQDNPWLELGDVLSGNGFVGYYGASSDLYAHTISAQNTILSEGWAGLYNVIAQCNTTISGINQYAASSINATDKNAAIAESKFVRGVAYYFLAIYWGAVPIIEDNSTLVQNPLLKRNIVTDVYKFITNDLTYAAQNLPTTDVAGRVTTWSAQGMLGKVYLTMAGLGQSGGTRNQAYLDSAKLYAGNVCKNSGIELYPSYYNLFRAQYNDVPEDLFALQWAPGVGWGKGNDLQTMAPNLGDIQGWSSMNPSYDLYQLYTSKDTVRRKATFMLKGDYYPELNAAAGGYTAGGQTLKKHIIGNAKDNNSPTMDIWSSIEHTALLRLADVYLIYAEAILGNNATTANADALLYFNKVRTRAGVDPDNIINIDSIYKERRIELAFEGQLWPDLVRLFYYNPDKALNFVNSQQSVTFSYSKGVATPGNGTTGAPANVVPATISSFTLQIPASELSTDPKLADPAVPYYK
;
A
#
# COMPACT_ATOMS: atom_id res chain seq x y z
N MET A 1 33.68 60.29 -52.43
CA MET A 1 32.71 59.74 -51.46
C MET A 1 32.51 58.25 -51.53
N ASN A 2 33.50 57.42 -51.92
CA ASN A 2 33.18 55.97 -52.18
C ASN A 2 34.17 54.98 -51.58
N SER A 3 35.11 55.32 -50.72
CA SER A 3 36.02 54.37 -50.07
C SER A 3 35.72 54.08 -48.60
N ILE A 4 35.04 54.97 -47.90
CA ILE A 4 34.70 54.83 -46.46
C ILE A 4 33.56 53.77 -46.28
N ASN A 5 32.58 53.73 -47.21
CA ASN A 5 31.48 52.80 -47.13
C ASN A 5 31.90 51.31 -47.38
N LYS A 6 33.01 51.08 -48.06
CA LYS A 6 33.51 49.70 -48.33
C LYS A 6 34.22 49.06 -47.13
N ILE A 7 34.61 49.84 -46.12
CA ILE A 7 35.28 49.36 -44.91
C ILE A 7 34.26 49.26 -43.74
N ILE A 8 33.22 50.08 -43.72
CA ILE A 8 32.22 50.10 -42.65
C ILE A 8 31.28 48.88 -42.74
N ILE A 9 30.94 48.42 -43.95
CA ILE A 9 30.03 47.25 -44.14
C ILE A 9 30.65 45.94 -43.65
N PRO A 10 31.92 45.58 -43.96
CA PRO A 10 32.51 44.35 -43.42
C PRO A 10 32.82 44.43 -41.92
N LEU A 11 33.07 45.65 -41.37
CA LEU A 11 33.27 45.80 -39.93
C LEU A 11 31.99 45.67 -39.13
N LEU A 12 30.84 46.12 -39.65
CA LEU A 12 29.50 45.87 -39.05
C LEU A 12 29.09 44.40 -39.14
N LEU A 13 29.45 43.68 -40.20
CA LEU A 13 29.20 42.24 -40.30
C LEU A 13 30.05 41.39 -39.33
N LEU A 14 31.29 41.82 -39.04
CA LEU A 14 32.16 41.13 -38.06
C LEU A 14 31.67 41.31 -36.61
N VAL A 15 31.06 42.43 -36.26
CA VAL A 15 30.49 42.71 -34.93
C VAL A 15 29.20 41.91 -34.73
N ALA A 16 28.43 41.61 -35.79
CA ALA A 16 27.22 40.80 -35.72
C ALA A 16 27.47 39.30 -35.48
N ILE A 17 28.68 38.80 -35.81
CA ILE A 17 29.06 37.38 -35.59
C ILE A 17 29.65 37.15 -34.20
N ALA A 18 30.11 38.21 -33.50
CA ALA A 18 30.70 38.11 -32.16
C ALA A 18 29.66 38.15 -31.02
N GLY A 19 28.37 38.27 -31.33
CA GLY A 19 27.32 38.58 -30.36
C GLY A 19 26.47 37.44 -29.83
N CYS A 20 26.58 36.23 -30.34
CA CYS A 20 25.78 35.10 -29.84
C CYS A 20 26.69 34.12 -29.08
N LYS A 21 26.85 34.36 -27.80
CA LYS A 21 27.22 33.25 -26.90
C LYS A 21 25.99 32.34 -26.78
N GLU A 22 26.14 31.02 -26.96
CA GLU A 22 25.09 30.01 -26.76
C GLU A 22 24.33 30.19 -25.44
N SER A 23 25.02 30.70 -24.40
CA SER A 23 24.45 31.01 -23.10
C SER A 23 23.41 32.15 -23.08
N PHE A 24 23.24 32.92 -24.19
CA PHE A 24 22.22 33.98 -24.30
C PHE A 24 20.86 33.40 -24.75
N LEU A 25 20.87 32.27 -25.46
CA LEU A 25 19.66 31.57 -25.89
C LEU A 25 19.20 30.51 -24.87
N ASP A 26 20.10 30.08 -24.00
CA ASP A 26 19.85 29.12 -22.92
C ASP A 26 19.54 29.80 -21.58
N ARG A 27 18.80 30.91 -21.58
CA ARG A 27 18.22 31.39 -20.31
C ARG A 27 17.06 30.50 -19.92
N PRO A 28 17.17 29.72 -18.82
CA PRO A 28 16.00 29.08 -18.22
C PRO A 28 14.97 30.16 -17.96
N SER A 29 13.72 29.94 -18.32
CA SER A 29 12.63 30.85 -18.01
C SER A 29 12.57 31.02 -16.49
N GLU A 30 12.86 32.22 -15.97
CA GLU A 30 12.76 32.51 -14.54
C GLU A 30 11.30 32.39 -14.02
N SER A 31 10.34 32.33 -14.92
CA SER A 31 8.91 32.21 -14.64
C SER A 31 8.36 30.77 -14.76
N GLN A 32 9.15 29.80 -15.24
CA GLN A 32 8.74 28.40 -15.35
C GLN A 32 9.60 27.54 -14.43
N ILE A 33 8.95 26.68 -13.67
CA ILE A 33 9.62 25.67 -12.84
C ILE A 33 10.29 24.66 -13.76
N SER A 34 11.61 24.56 -13.65
CA SER A 34 12.44 23.57 -14.34
C SER A 34 13.28 22.82 -13.31
N SER A 35 13.81 21.66 -13.66
CA SER A 35 14.69 20.90 -12.74
C SER A 35 15.86 21.73 -12.21
N ASN A 36 16.40 22.65 -13.01
CA ASN A 36 17.54 23.48 -12.65
C ASN A 36 17.23 24.58 -11.61
N ASN A 37 15.96 25.00 -11.49
CA ASN A 37 15.56 26.09 -10.57
C ASN A 37 14.62 25.63 -9.47
N PHE A 38 14.21 24.34 -9.44
CA PHE A 38 13.25 23.81 -8.46
C PHE A 38 13.94 23.40 -7.15
N TYR A 39 15.02 22.63 -7.18
CA TYR A 39 15.64 22.05 -5.97
C TYR A 39 16.59 23.05 -5.26
N GLN A 40 16.13 24.26 -4.94
CA GLN A 40 16.99 25.33 -4.41
C GLN A 40 16.91 25.50 -2.89
N THR A 41 15.83 25.04 -2.28
CA THR A 41 15.58 25.14 -0.83
C THR A 41 15.15 23.80 -0.23
N THR A 42 15.25 23.67 1.11
CA THR A 42 14.68 22.51 1.83
C THR A 42 13.17 22.39 1.58
N SER A 43 12.45 23.51 1.41
CA SER A 43 11.03 23.50 1.07
C SER A 43 10.77 22.84 -0.29
N ASP A 44 11.63 23.06 -1.28
CA ASP A 44 11.49 22.44 -2.60
C ASP A 44 11.69 20.93 -2.52
N LEU A 45 12.63 20.46 -1.70
CA LEU A 45 12.81 19.02 -1.45
C LEU A 45 11.55 18.41 -0.82
N ARG A 46 10.95 19.12 0.14
CA ARG A 46 9.70 18.71 0.80
C ARG A 46 8.51 18.68 -0.18
N LEU A 47 8.45 19.61 -1.14
CA LEU A 47 7.44 19.61 -2.20
C LEU A 47 7.65 18.46 -3.19
N ALA A 48 8.91 18.18 -3.57
CA ALA A 48 9.24 17.05 -4.45
C ALA A 48 8.79 15.71 -3.86
N THR A 49 8.99 15.51 -2.55
CA THR A 49 8.60 14.26 -1.88
C THR A 49 7.11 14.21 -1.53
N ALA A 50 6.40 15.34 -1.43
CA ALA A 50 4.97 15.37 -1.12
C ALA A 50 4.13 14.59 -2.12
N ASN A 51 4.47 14.65 -3.41
CA ASN A 51 3.78 13.92 -4.47
C ASN A 51 3.88 12.38 -4.33
N LEU A 52 4.83 11.89 -3.53
CA LEU A 52 5.03 10.44 -3.33
C LEU A 52 3.97 9.80 -2.42
N TYR A 53 3.18 10.61 -1.71
CA TYR A 53 2.22 10.13 -0.69
C TYR A 53 0.82 9.90 -1.22
N GLY A 54 0.47 10.26 -2.42
CA GLY A 54 -0.92 10.07 -2.83
C GLY A 54 -1.26 10.58 -4.22
N GLY A 55 -2.50 10.96 -4.37
CA GLY A 55 -3.04 11.48 -5.61
C GLY A 55 -3.01 10.44 -6.74
N SER A 56 -2.97 10.92 -7.98
CA SER A 56 -2.96 10.06 -9.17
C SER A 56 -1.77 9.10 -9.25
N LEU A 57 -0.71 9.31 -8.44
CA LEU A 57 0.47 8.45 -8.43
C LEU A 57 0.13 7.02 -7.97
N TRP A 58 -0.67 6.90 -6.91
CA TRP A 58 -1.04 5.62 -6.33
C TRP A 58 -2.40 5.09 -6.78
N TRP A 59 -3.15 5.85 -7.55
CA TRP A 59 -4.53 5.51 -7.90
C TRP A 59 -4.66 4.13 -8.52
N ASN A 60 -3.87 3.79 -9.54
CA ASN A 60 -3.90 2.48 -10.21
C ASN A 60 -3.58 1.30 -9.27
N TRP A 61 -2.92 1.55 -8.14
CA TRP A 61 -2.70 0.53 -7.14
C TRP A 61 -3.83 0.48 -6.11
N GLN A 62 -4.29 1.65 -5.66
CA GLN A 62 -5.22 1.77 -4.54
C GLN A 62 -6.68 1.51 -4.96
N ASP A 63 -7.08 1.82 -6.18
CA ASP A 63 -8.47 1.67 -6.66
C ASP A 63 -8.98 0.22 -6.45
N ASN A 64 -8.61 -0.72 -7.29
CA ASN A 64 -9.01 -2.12 -7.17
C ASN A 64 -7.88 -3.03 -6.65
N PRO A 65 -6.64 -2.94 -7.18
CA PRO A 65 -5.61 -3.93 -6.88
C PRO A 65 -5.31 -4.09 -5.40
N TRP A 66 -5.14 -2.99 -4.67
CA TRP A 66 -4.75 -3.06 -3.25
C TRP A 66 -5.74 -3.85 -2.40
N LEU A 67 -7.02 -3.52 -2.51
CA LEU A 67 -8.06 -4.13 -1.68
C LEU A 67 -8.44 -5.52 -2.22
N GLU A 68 -8.57 -5.66 -3.53
CA GLU A 68 -9.08 -6.90 -4.11
C GLU A 68 -8.02 -8.02 -4.14
N LEU A 69 -6.77 -7.71 -4.47
CA LEU A 69 -5.68 -8.69 -4.35
C LEU A 69 -5.42 -9.06 -2.89
N GLY A 70 -5.62 -8.13 -1.96
CA GLY A 70 -5.43 -8.39 -0.54
C GLY A 70 -6.58 -9.15 0.12
N ASP A 71 -7.81 -8.76 -0.15
CA ASP A 71 -8.97 -9.21 0.62
C ASP A 71 -9.97 -10.07 -0.18
N VAL A 72 -10.14 -9.87 -1.50
CA VAL A 72 -11.01 -10.74 -2.31
C VAL A 72 -10.29 -12.06 -2.63
N LEU A 73 -9.06 -11.99 -3.13
CA LEU A 73 -8.25 -13.17 -3.44
C LEU A 73 -8.01 -14.06 -2.21
N SER A 74 -7.92 -13.45 -1.03
CA SER A 74 -7.71 -14.15 0.23
C SER A 74 -8.98 -14.72 0.88
N GLY A 75 -10.16 -14.38 0.36
CA GLY A 75 -11.45 -14.86 0.86
C GLY A 75 -12.07 -14.03 1.99
N ASN A 76 -11.55 -12.84 2.31
CA ASN A 76 -12.20 -11.92 3.26
C ASN A 76 -13.46 -11.28 2.68
N GLY A 77 -13.43 -10.96 1.39
CA GLY A 77 -14.48 -10.24 0.72
C GLY A 77 -14.91 -10.85 -0.61
N PHE A 78 -16.02 -10.34 -1.11
CA PHE A 78 -16.60 -10.70 -2.39
C PHE A 78 -17.05 -9.46 -3.14
N VAL A 79 -16.72 -9.37 -4.43
CA VAL A 79 -17.18 -8.33 -5.35
C VAL A 79 -17.98 -8.99 -6.47
N GLY A 80 -19.27 -8.69 -6.52
CA GLY A 80 -20.23 -9.47 -7.31
C GLY A 80 -20.52 -9.00 -8.72
N TYR A 81 -20.02 -7.84 -9.15
CA TYR A 81 -20.46 -7.23 -10.42
C TYR A 81 -19.35 -7.07 -11.47
N TYR A 82 -18.09 -7.17 -11.09
CA TYR A 82 -16.96 -6.95 -11.98
C TYR A 82 -16.24 -8.25 -12.32
N GLY A 83 -16.13 -8.56 -13.62
CA GLY A 83 -15.60 -9.85 -14.08
C GLY A 83 -14.17 -10.14 -13.60
N ALA A 84 -13.28 -9.12 -13.60
CA ALA A 84 -11.91 -9.27 -13.14
C ALA A 84 -11.83 -9.62 -11.64
N SER A 85 -12.67 -9.01 -10.80
CA SER A 85 -12.79 -9.34 -9.38
C SER A 85 -13.34 -10.76 -9.16
N SER A 86 -14.25 -11.19 -10.02
CA SER A 86 -14.79 -12.55 -9.98
C SER A 86 -13.72 -13.61 -10.22
N ASP A 87 -12.75 -13.34 -11.10
CA ASP A 87 -11.61 -14.25 -11.33
C ASP A 87 -10.72 -14.38 -10.09
N LEU A 88 -10.53 -13.31 -9.33
CA LEU A 88 -9.80 -13.33 -8.06
C LEU A 88 -10.50 -14.24 -7.06
N TYR A 89 -11.79 -14.01 -6.85
CA TYR A 89 -12.61 -14.81 -5.95
C TYR A 89 -12.64 -16.29 -6.35
N ALA A 90 -12.72 -16.57 -7.66
CA ALA A 90 -12.80 -17.93 -8.19
C ALA A 90 -11.46 -18.65 -8.30
N HIS A 91 -10.34 -17.99 -8.03
CA HIS A 91 -8.98 -18.46 -8.29
C HIS A 91 -8.73 -18.89 -9.75
N THR A 92 -9.40 -18.22 -10.71
CA THR A 92 -9.29 -18.46 -12.16
C THR A 92 -8.49 -17.36 -12.87
N ILE A 93 -7.65 -16.65 -12.13
CA ILE A 93 -6.89 -15.50 -12.61
C ILE A 93 -5.98 -15.89 -13.77
N SER A 94 -6.01 -15.07 -14.83
CA SER A 94 -5.10 -15.19 -15.98
C SER A 94 -4.27 -13.91 -16.16
N ALA A 95 -3.25 -13.96 -16.99
CA ALA A 95 -2.41 -12.81 -17.32
C ALA A 95 -3.18 -11.65 -17.99
N GLN A 96 -4.40 -11.89 -18.50
CA GLN A 96 -5.28 -10.88 -19.09
C GLN A 96 -6.14 -10.14 -18.06
N ASN A 97 -6.13 -10.55 -16.80
CA ASN A 97 -6.91 -9.89 -15.76
C ASN A 97 -6.45 -8.43 -15.58
N THR A 98 -7.38 -7.48 -15.68
CA THR A 98 -7.07 -6.04 -15.67
C THR A 98 -6.54 -5.56 -14.32
N ILE A 99 -6.98 -6.16 -13.21
CA ILE A 99 -6.48 -5.83 -11.86
C ILE A 99 -4.97 -6.10 -11.75
N LEU A 100 -4.46 -7.17 -12.41
CA LEU A 100 -3.03 -7.43 -12.44
C LEU A 100 -2.26 -6.36 -13.20
N SER A 101 -2.76 -5.93 -14.38
CA SER A 101 -2.09 -4.90 -15.19
C SER A 101 -2.14 -3.52 -14.53
N GLU A 102 -3.25 -3.16 -13.91
CA GLU A 102 -3.40 -1.92 -13.15
C GLU A 102 -2.44 -1.89 -11.95
N GLY A 103 -2.40 -2.97 -11.15
CA GLY A 103 -1.52 -3.07 -10.00
C GLY A 103 -0.04 -3.02 -10.37
N TRP A 104 0.37 -3.77 -11.40
CA TRP A 104 1.75 -3.75 -11.90
C TRP A 104 2.15 -2.36 -12.38
N ALA A 105 1.39 -1.77 -13.30
CA ALA A 105 1.67 -0.45 -13.85
C ALA A 105 1.65 0.64 -12.77
N GLY A 106 0.70 0.58 -11.83
CA GLY A 106 0.59 1.51 -10.72
C GLY A 106 1.84 1.51 -9.83
N LEU A 107 2.31 0.33 -9.43
CA LEU A 107 3.50 0.20 -8.59
C LEU A 107 4.78 0.64 -9.32
N TYR A 108 4.96 0.31 -10.60
CA TYR A 108 6.09 0.80 -11.39
C TYR A 108 6.03 2.31 -11.63
N ASN A 109 4.84 2.91 -11.74
CA ASN A 109 4.69 4.36 -11.81
C ASN A 109 5.20 5.04 -10.51
N VAL A 110 4.87 4.48 -9.35
CA VAL A 110 5.41 4.93 -8.05
C VAL A 110 6.93 4.84 -8.02
N ILE A 111 7.50 3.70 -8.43
CA ILE A 111 8.95 3.48 -8.48
C ILE A 111 9.62 4.52 -9.40
N ALA A 112 9.07 4.73 -10.59
CA ALA A 112 9.61 5.69 -11.55
C ALA A 112 9.61 7.12 -10.98
N GLN A 113 8.56 7.51 -10.28
CA GLN A 113 8.50 8.83 -9.62
C GLN A 113 9.52 8.95 -8.48
N CYS A 114 9.69 7.90 -7.67
CA CYS A 114 10.74 7.87 -6.64
C CYS A 114 12.14 8.01 -7.23
N ASN A 115 12.43 7.27 -8.30
CA ASN A 115 13.71 7.36 -9.01
C ASN A 115 13.96 8.78 -9.56
N THR A 116 12.93 9.37 -10.18
CA THR A 116 12.99 10.76 -10.68
C THR A 116 13.28 11.76 -9.56
N THR A 117 12.62 11.62 -8.41
CA THR A 117 12.83 12.49 -7.25
C THR A 117 14.24 12.33 -6.69
N ILE A 118 14.74 11.10 -6.52
CA ILE A 118 16.10 10.82 -6.04
C ILE A 118 17.14 11.41 -7.00
N SER A 119 16.98 11.17 -8.31
CA SER A 119 17.89 11.69 -9.34
C SER A 119 17.87 13.21 -9.36
N GLY A 120 16.68 13.84 -9.28
CA GLY A 120 16.53 15.29 -9.23
C GLY A 120 17.23 15.92 -8.02
N ILE A 121 17.07 15.35 -6.82
CA ILE A 121 17.76 15.81 -5.61
C ILE A 121 19.28 15.67 -5.78
N ASN A 122 19.77 14.52 -6.24
CA ASN A 122 21.19 14.27 -6.40
C ASN A 122 21.85 15.21 -7.42
N GLN A 123 21.15 15.54 -8.51
CA GLN A 123 21.70 16.32 -9.61
C GLN A 123 21.54 17.83 -9.41
N TYR A 124 20.43 18.30 -8.85
CA TYR A 124 20.04 19.70 -8.88
C TYR A 124 19.94 20.37 -7.49
N ALA A 125 19.98 19.61 -6.39
CA ALA A 125 19.85 20.23 -5.07
C ALA A 125 20.99 21.20 -4.79
N ALA A 126 20.63 22.45 -4.46
CA ALA A 126 21.60 23.53 -4.19
C ALA A 126 22.61 23.13 -3.12
N SER A 127 23.86 23.57 -3.27
CA SER A 127 24.93 23.27 -2.32
C SER A 127 24.68 23.88 -0.93
N SER A 128 23.83 24.90 -0.85
CA SER A 128 23.40 25.56 0.40
C SER A 128 22.49 24.68 1.27
N ILE A 129 21.81 23.69 0.70
CA ILE A 129 20.97 22.76 1.48
C ILE A 129 21.89 21.79 2.21
N ASN A 130 21.68 21.63 3.52
CA ASN A 130 22.50 20.75 4.34
C ASN A 130 22.28 19.26 3.97
N ALA A 131 23.25 18.43 4.32
CA ALA A 131 23.22 16.99 4.00
C ALA A 131 22.06 16.25 4.68
N THR A 132 21.67 16.66 5.89
CA THR A 132 20.58 16.02 6.64
C THR A 132 19.27 16.15 5.89
N ASP A 133 18.92 17.34 5.41
CA ASP A 133 17.68 17.59 4.67
C ASP A 133 17.67 16.88 3.31
N LYS A 134 18.82 16.87 2.60
CA LYS A 134 18.96 16.11 1.36
C LYS A 134 18.75 14.60 1.59
N ASN A 135 19.43 14.06 2.59
CA ASN A 135 19.33 12.65 2.92
C ASN A 135 17.93 12.27 3.39
N ALA A 136 17.25 13.14 4.15
CA ALA A 136 15.86 12.88 4.56
C ALA A 136 14.90 12.83 3.36
N ALA A 137 15.01 13.74 2.39
CA ALA A 137 14.19 13.71 1.18
C ALA A 137 14.47 12.48 0.29
N ILE A 138 15.74 12.09 0.15
CA ILE A 138 16.11 10.82 -0.50
C ILE A 138 15.55 9.63 0.28
N ALA A 139 15.58 9.67 1.60
CA ALA A 139 15.06 8.63 2.48
C ALA A 139 13.55 8.44 2.37
N GLU A 140 12.77 9.54 2.27
CA GLU A 140 11.34 9.46 1.96
C GLU A 140 11.10 8.75 0.62
N SER A 141 11.85 9.13 -0.42
CA SER A 141 11.72 8.54 -1.75
C SER A 141 12.09 7.05 -1.76
N LYS A 142 13.17 6.67 -1.07
CA LYS A 142 13.58 5.28 -0.92
C LYS A 142 12.59 4.45 -0.10
N PHE A 143 12.01 5.03 0.95
CA PHE A 143 10.96 4.37 1.73
C PHE A 143 9.77 4.01 0.84
N VAL A 144 9.24 4.98 0.10
CA VAL A 144 8.08 4.79 -0.80
C VAL A 144 8.41 3.77 -1.89
N ARG A 145 9.62 3.85 -2.49
CA ARG A 145 10.09 2.87 -3.48
C ARG A 145 10.19 1.47 -2.89
N GLY A 146 10.73 1.33 -1.69
CA GLY A 146 10.81 0.06 -0.97
C GLY A 146 9.43 -0.55 -0.70
N VAL A 147 8.42 0.26 -0.34
CA VAL A 147 7.04 -0.21 -0.17
C VAL A 147 6.43 -0.67 -1.50
N ALA A 148 6.63 0.06 -2.59
CA ALA A 148 6.14 -0.34 -3.91
C ALA A 148 6.78 -1.66 -4.37
N TYR A 149 8.09 -1.82 -4.19
CA TYR A 149 8.77 -3.10 -4.47
C TYR A 149 8.33 -4.23 -3.55
N TYR A 150 7.99 -3.96 -2.29
CA TYR A 150 7.43 -4.98 -1.41
C TYR A 150 6.12 -5.55 -1.97
N PHE A 151 5.21 -4.69 -2.44
CA PHE A 151 3.99 -5.17 -3.07
C PHE A 151 4.27 -5.93 -4.37
N LEU A 152 5.18 -5.47 -5.22
CA LEU A 152 5.60 -6.23 -6.41
C LEU A 152 6.15 -7.61 -6.04
N ALA A 153 7.06 -7.69 -5.06
CA ALA A 153 7.69 -8.94 -4.65
C ALA A 153 6.69 -9.92 -4.03
N ILE A 154 5.76 -9.44 -3.20
CA ILE A 154 4.81 -10.32 -2.50
C ILE A 154 3.74 -10.87 -3.45
N TYR A 155 3.36 -10.14 -4.51
CA TYR A 155 2.35 -10.59 -5.47
C TYR A 155 2.95 -11.32 -6.68
N TRP A 156 4.04 -10.81 -7.27
CA TRP A 156 4.63 -11.35 -8.51
C TRP A 156 5.98 -12.06 -8.32
N GLY A 157 6.55 -12.00 -7.13
CA GLY A 157 7.82 -12.64 -6.82
C GLY A 157 9.01 -11.97 -7.53
N ALA A 158 9.54 -12.62 -8.55
CA ALA A 158 10.64 -12.08 -9.36
C ALA A 158 10.16 -10.98 -10.29
N VAL A 159 10.75 -9.77 -10.19
CA VAL A 159 10.39 -8.58 -10.96
C VAL A 159 11.63 -7.78 -11.35
N PRO A 160 11.61 -6.95 -12.41
CA PRO A 160 12.72 -6.07 -12.73
C PRO A 160 13.01 -5.05 -11.63
N ILE A 161 14.29 -4.90 -11.26
CA ILE A 161 14.74 -3.81 -10.38
C ILE A 161 15.20 -2.65 -11.27
N ILE A 162 14.54 -1.51 -11.13
CA ILE A 162 14.82 -0.26 -11.84
C ILE A 162 15.23 0.78 -10.82
N GLU A 163 16.52 1.08 -10.75
CA GLU A 163 17.06 2.08 -9.82
C GLU A 163 17.24 3.44 -10.48
N ASP A 164 17.43 3.47 -11.79
CA ASP A 164 17.57 4.66 -12.60
C ASP A 164 16.74 4.55 -13.90
N ASN A 165 15.77 5.45 -14.03
CA ASN A 165 14.88 5.49 -15.19
C ASN A 165 15.64 5.78 -16.52
N SER A 166 16.76 6.48 -16.47
CA SER A 166 17.53 6.82 -17.67
C SER A 166 18.09 5.58 -18.39
N THR A 167 18.31 4.50 -17.66
CA THR A 167 18.79 3.24 -18.22
C THR A 167 17.79 2.62 -19.20
N LEU A 168 16.48 2.89 -19.03
CA LEU A 168 15.42 2.38 -19.89
C LEU A 168 15.44 2.99 -21.30
N VAL A 169 16.04 4.15 -21.48
CA VAL A 169 16.17 4.80 -22.80
C VAL A 169 17.03 3.95 -23.73
N GLN A 170 18.08 3.34 -23.21
CA GLN A 170 19.01 2.52 -24.00
C GLN A 170 18.67 1.02 -23.92
N ASN A 171 18.11 0.57 -22.79
CA ASN A 171 17.78 -0.84 -22.54
C ASN A 171 16.33 -0.96 -22.05
N PRO A 172 15.34 -0.79 -22.94
CA PRO A 172 13.92 -0.80 -22.54
C PRO A 172 13.40 -2.20 -22.20
N LEU A 173 14.09 -3.25 -22.62
CA LEU A 173 13.68 -4.64 -22.38
C LEU A 173 14.49 -5.23 -21.21
N LEU A 174 13.83 -5.53 -20.12
CA LEU A 174 14.43 -5.97 -18.87
C LEU A 174 14.08 -7.44 -18.55
N LYS A 175 15.05 -8.17 -18.01
CA LYS A 175 14.76 -9.44 -17.33
C LYS A 175 14.31 -9.18 -15.92
N ARG A 176 13.47 -10.08 -15.39
CA ARG A 176 13.17 -10.11 -13.97
C ARG A 176 14.40 -10.41 -13.14
N ASN A 177 14.49 -9.86 -11.97
CA ASN A 177 15.50 -10.21 -10.98
C ASN A 177 14.94 -11.25 -9.99
N ILE A 178 15.80 -12.12 -9.48
CA ILE A 178 15.40 -13.16 -8.53
C ILE A 178 14.80 -12.51 -7.29
N VAL A 179 13.77 -13.13 -6.72
CA VAL A 179 12.99 -12.55 -5.62
C VAL A 179 13.82 -12.23 -4.38
N THR A 180 14.87 -13.01 -4.12
CA THR A 180 15.82 -12.73 -3.02
C THR A 180 16.56 -11.40 -3.20
N ASP A 181 16.91 -11.05 -4.42
CA ASP A 181 17.57 -9.79 -4.73
C ASP A 181 16.58 -8.61 -4.69
N VAL A 182 15.32 -8.84 -5.08
CA VAL A 182 14.26 -7.84 -4.91
C VAL A 182 14.08 -7.52 -3.42
N TYR A 183 13.98 -8.52 -2.55
CA TYR A 183 13.90 -8.27 -1.10
C TYR A 183 15.16 -7.61 -0.53
N LYS A 184 16.34 -7.97 -1.02
CA LYS A 184 17.59 -7.30 -0.64
C LYS A 184 17.58 -5.83 -1.06
N PHE A 185 17.08 -5.50 -2.25
CA PHE A 185 16.91 -4.12 -2.69
C PHE A 185 15.95 -3.34 -1.79
N ILE A 186 14.80 -3.94 -1.45
CA ILE A 186 13.82 -3.37 -0.51
C ILE A 186 14.48 -3.07 0.84
N THR A 187 15.20 -4.04 1.41
CA THR A 187 15.84 -3.85 2.72
C THR A 187 16.94 -2.80 2.69
N ASN A 188 17.68 -2.65 1.59
CA ASN A 188 18.67 -1.58 1.41
C ASN A 188 18.00 -0.20 1.41
N ASP A 189 16.92 -0.02 0.65
CA ASP A 189 16.17 1.24 0.61
C ASP A 189 15.55 1.59 1.97
N LEU A 190 14.90 0.62 2.61
CA LEU A 190 14.27 0.83 3.92
C LEU A 190 15.31 1.05 5.05
N THR A 191 16.49 0.43 4.97
CA THR A 191 17.58 0.67 5.92
C THR A 191 18.13 2.08 5.78
N TYR A 192 18.33 2.55 4.54
CA TYR A 192 18.69 3.95 4.30
C TYR A 192 17.62 4.90 4.86
N ALA A 193 16.35 4.58 4.66
CA ALA A 193 15.24 5.36 5.18
C ALA A 193 15.26 5.38 6.73
N ALA A 194 15.43 4.24 7.38
CA ALA A 194 15.51 4.16 8.85
C ALA A 194 16.68 4.95 9.45
N GLN A 195 17.77 5.12 8.70
CA GLN A 195 18.96 5.86 9.16
C GLN A 195 18.89 7.36 8.92
N ASN A 196 18.08 7.83 7.95
CA ASN A 196 18.10 9.22 7.49
C ASN A 196 16.76 9.96 7.66
N LEU A 197 15.66 9.25 7.93
CA LEU A 197 14.39 9.89 8.27
C LEU A 197 14.44 10.43 9.71
N PRO A 198 13.75 11.56 9.99
CA PRO A 198 13.61 12.08 11.34
C PRO A 198 12.78 11.14 12.23
N THR A 199 12.92 11.25 13.54
CA THR A 199 12.09 10.53 14.52
C THR A 199 10.68 11.13 14.64
N THR A 200 10.51 12.39 14.26
CA THR A 200 9.22 13.11 14.26
C THR A 200 9.14 13.99 13.03
N ASP A 201 7.94 14.10 12.45
CA ASP A 201 7.67 15.00 11.32
C ASP A 201 6.24 15.52 11.42
N VAL A 202 5.80 16.35 10.47
CA VAL A 202 4.40 16.76 10.38
C VAL A 202 3.53 15.53 10.11
N ALA A 203 2.29 15.57 10.59
CA ALA A 203 1.33 14.48 10.43
C ALA A 203 1.20 14.07 8.95
N GLY A 204 1.08 12.77 8.69
CA GLY A 204 1.03 12.19 7.35
C GLY A 204 2.39 11.94 6.68
N ARG A 205 3.51 12.42 7.24
CA ARG A 205 4.87 12.13 6.74
C ARG A 205 5.50 10.94 7.44
N VAL A 206 6.26 10.16 6.67
CA VAL A 206 6.98 9.01 7.21
C VAL A 206 8.16 9.43 8.08
N THR A 207 8.42 8.63 9.08
CA THR A 207 9.51 8.80 10.04
C THR A 207 10.42 7.57 10.06
N THR A 208 11.49 7.60 10.84
CA THR A 208 12.30 6.40 11.08
C THR A 208 11.46 5.21 11.57
N TRP A 209 10.37 5.49 12.31
CA TRP A 209 9.48 4.44 12.83
C TRP A 209 8.67 3.76 11.73
N SER A 210 8.26 4.51 10.70
CA SER A 210 7.64 3.97 9.49
C SER A 210 8.59 2.99 8.79
N ALA A 211 9.85 3.41 8.60
CA ALA A 211 10.86 2.58 7.93
C ALA A 211 11.20 1.32 8.75
N GLN A 212 11.34 1.44 10.07
CA GLN A 212 11.62 0.30 10.94
C GLN A 212 10.41 -0.65 11.02
N GLY A 213 9.18 -0.14 11.07
CA GLY A 213 7.96 -0.96 11.01
C GLY A 213 7.91 -1.79 9.72
N MET A 214 8.20 -1.14 8.59
CA MET A 214 8.25 -1.81 7.29
C MET A 214 9.41 -2.81 7.18
N LEU A 215 10.59 -2.50 7.73
CA LEU A 215 11.71 -3.47 7.84
C LEU A 215 11.31 -4.71 8.65
N GLY A 216 10.60 -4.52 9.77
CA GLY A 216 10.08 -5.64 10.55
C GLY A 216 9.19 -6.55 9.71
N LYS A 217 8.29 -5.99 8.91
CA LYS A 217 7.39 -6.72 8.01
C LYS A 217 8.15 -7.45 6.90
N VAL A 218 9.11 -6.78 6.27
CA VAL A 218 9.91 -7.34 5.17
C VAL A 218 10.79 -8.49 5.68
N TYR A 219 11.49 -8.32 6.79
CA TYR A 219 12.32 -9.39 7.36
C TYR A 219 11.50 -10.58 7.83
N LEU A 220 10.30 -10.35 8.38
CA LEU A 220 9.40 -11.44 8.73
C LEU A 220 8.96 -12.24 7.50
N THR A 221 8.77 -11.55 6.36
CA THR A 221 8.47 -12.18 5.05
C THR A 221 9.67 -12.97 4.55
N MET A 222 10.86 -12.37 4.56
CA MET A 222 12.10 -13.03 4.14
C MET A 222 12.45 -14.26 4.98
N ALA A 223 12.01 -14.28 6.23
CA ALA A 223 12.25 -15.42 7.11
C ALA A 223 11.68 -16.73 6.59
N GLY A 224 10.58 -16.66 5.84
CA GLY A 224 9.97 -17.82 5.18
C GLY A 224 10.53 -18.15 3.81
N LEU A 225 11.15 -17.18 3.13
CA LEU A 225 11.54 -17.32 1.75
C LEU A 225 12.61 -18.42 1.54
N GLY A 226 12.29 -19.37 0.64
CA GLY A 226 13.17 -20.51 0.36
C GLY A 226 13.26 -21.53 1.49
N GLN A 227 12.39 -21.45 2.48
CA GLN A 227 12.29 -22.41 3.57
C GLN A 227 11.25 -23.49 3.26
N SER A 228 11.17 -24.50 4.13
CA SER A 228 10.22 -25.61 4.02
C SER A 228 9.96 -26.25 5.37
N GLY A 229 8.97 -27.16 5.42
CA GLY A 229 8.68 -27.95 6.62
C GLY A 229 8.19 -27.14 7.82
N GLY A 230 7.68 -25.94 7.61
CA GLY A 230 7.11 -25.09 8.64
C GLY A 230 8.13 -24.30 9.48
N THR A 231 9.43 -24.37 9.14
CA THR A 231 10.49 -23.60 9.81
C THR A 231 10.87 -22.36 9.02
N ARG A 232 11.38 -21.34 9.73
CA ARG A 232 11.77 -20.05 9.16
C ARG A 232 13.24 -19.76 9.49
N ASN A 233 13.89 -18.93 8.67
CA ASN A 233 15.26 -18.48 8.88
C ASN A 233 15.35 -17.63 10.16
N GLN A 234 16.14 -18.09 11.14
CA GLN A 234 16.24 -17.44 12.44
C GLN A 234 16.86 -16.05 12.37
N ALA A 235 17.88 -15.81 11.53
CA ALA A 235 18.52 -14.50 11.43
C ALA A 235 17.54 -13.42 10.90
N TYR A 236 16.64 -13.78 9.99
CA TYR A 236 15.61 -12.87 9.53
C TYR A 236 14.49 -12.67 10.57
N LEU A 237 14.16 -13.71 11.35
CA LEU A 237 13.25 -13.56 12.49
C LEU A 237 13.84 -12.62 13.55
N ASP A 238 15.13 -12.71 13.83
CA ASP A 238 15.83 -11.83 14.78
C ASP A 238 15.86 -10.39 14.26
N SER A 239 16.06 -10.19 12.96
CA SER A 239 15.98 -8.87 12.33
C SER A 239 14.56 -8.29 12.39
N ALA A 240 13.53 -9.09 12.11
CA ALA A 240 12.13 -8.68 12.23
C ALA A 240 11.79 -8.26 13.67
N LYS A 241 12.23 -9.06 14.65
CA LYS A 241 12.09 -8.78 16.08
C LYS A 241 12.81 -7.50 16.49
N LEU A 242 14.02 -7.25 15.96
CA LEU A 242 14.79 -6.04 16.26
C LEU A 242 14.04 -4.78 15.79
N TYR A 243 13.69 -4.73 14.50
CA TYR A 243 13.10 -3.53 13.90
C TYR A 243 11.67 -3.26 14.40
N ALA A 244 10.81 -4.27 14.43
CA ALA A 244 9.46 -4.12 14.97
C ALA A 244 9.50 -3.81 16.47
N GLY A 245 10.41 -4.45 17.23
CA GLY A 245 10.60 -4.19 18.65
C GLY A 245 11.07 -2.77 18.95
N ASN A 246 11.91 -2.18 18.12
CA ASN A 246 12.31 -0.79 18.23
C ASN A 246 11.11 0.16 18.12
N VAL A 247 10.24 -0.05 17.13
CA VAL A 247 9.01 0.73 17.01
C VAL A 247 8.13 0.57 18.25
N CYS A 248 7.90 -0.66 18.67
CA CYS A 248 7.04 -0.98 19.81
C CYS A 248 7.51 -0.31 21.13
N LYS A 249 8.84 -0.25 21.35
CA LYS A 249 9.41 0.13 22.65
C LYS A 249 9.91 1.56 22.69
N ASN A 250 10.36 2.10 21.57
CA ASN A 250 11.16 3.33 21.54
C ASN A 250 10.50 4.47 20.77
N SER A 251 9.43 4.22 19.99
CA SER A 251 8.76 5.27 19.22
C SER A 251 7.95 6.24 20.09
N GLY A 252 7.46 5.79 21.23
CA GLY A 252 6.48 6.54 22.02
C GLY A 252 5.09 6.61 21.39
N ILE A 253 4.88 5.96 20.24
CA ILE A 253 3.58 5.92 19.55
C ILE A 253 2.72 4.82 20.19
N GLU A 254 1.45 5.12 20.42
CA GLU A 254 0.45 4.19 20.97
C GLU A 254 -0.68 3.97 19.98
N LEU A 255 -1.40 2.86 20.12
CA LEU A 255 -2.61 2.62 19.34
C LEU A 255 -3.62 3.74 19.59
N TYR A 256 -4.25 4.21 18.53
CA TYR A 256 -5.33 5.16 18.66
C TYR A 256 -6.49 4.54 19.47
N PRO A 257 -7.03 5.22 20.50
CA PRO A 257 -7.93 4.58 21.46
C PRO A 257 -9.21 4.00 20.85
N SER A 258 -9.73 4.63 19.80
CA SER A 258 -10.96 4.21 19.13
C SER A 258 -10.68 3.56 17.79
N TYR A 259 -10.75 2.23 17.71
CA TYR A 259 -10.66 1.52 16.43
C TYR A 259 -11.69 2.04 15.40
N TYR A 260 -12.92 2.34 15.84
CA TYR A 260 -13.97 2.83 14.96
C TYR A 260 -13.61 4.16 14.28
N ASN A 261 -12.97 5.05 15.02
CA ASN A 261 -12.62 6.37 14.51
C ASN A 261 -11.42 6.37 13.55
N LEU A 262 -10.57 5.34 13.56
CA LEU A 262 -9.45 5.21 12.61
C LEU A 262 -9.89 5.33 11.14
N PHE A 263 -11.13 4.94 10.84
CA PHE A 263 -11.69 4.89 9.49
C PHE A 263 -12.73 6.00 9.27
N ARG A 264 -12.42 7.20 9.78
CA ARG A 264 -13.21 8.41 9.60
C ARG A 264 -12.28 9.58 9.28
N ALA A 265 -12.61 10.36 8.27
CA ALA A 265 -11.74 11.42 7.75
C ALA A 265 -11.29 12.46 8.80
N GLN A 266 -12.09 12.68 9.86
CA GLN A 266 -11.71 13.60 10.94
C GLN A 266 -10.51 13.12 11.76
N TYR A 267 -10.12 11.87 11.59
CA TYR A 267 -9.02 11.20 12.29
C TYR A 267 -7.94 10.72 11.32
N ASN A 268 -7.87 11.29 10.12
CA ASN A 268 -6.75 11.10 9.23
C ASN A 268 -5.44 11.49 9.93
N ASP A 269 -4.35 10.81 9.57
CA ASP A 269 -2.99 11.10 10.05
C ASP A 269 -2.81 11.02 11.57
N VAL A 270 -3.60 10.16 12.24
CA VAL A 270 -3.31 9.84 13.64
C VAL A 270 -1.95 9.15 13.77
N PRO A 271 -1.23 9.30 14.90
CA PRO A 271 0.12 8.74 15.04
C PRO A 271 0.22 7.22 14.84
N GLU A 272 -0.87 6.48 14.98
CA GLU A 272 -0.93 5.04 14.68
C GLU A 272 -0.66 4.74 13.20
N ASP A 273 -0.97 5.68 12.28
CA ASP A 273 -0.75 5.52 10.84
C ASP A 273 0.71 5.79 10.50
N LEU A 274 1.51 4.74 10.47
CA LEU A 274 2.94 4.84 10.19
C LEU A 274 3.22 5.15 8.72
N PHE A 275 2.34 4.76 7.81
CA PHE A 275 2.34 5.18 6.41
C PHE A 275 0.94 5.11 5.84
N ALA A 276 0.44 6.26 5.38
CA ALA A 276 -0.86 6.37 4.72
C ALA A 276 -0.75 7.21 3.44
N LEU A 277 -1.54 6.81 2.42
CA LEU A 277 -1.71 7.58 1.20
C LEU A 277 -2.65 8.76 1.47
N GLN A 278 -2.28 9.92 0.92
CA GLN A 278 -2.97 11.18 1.09
C GLN A 278 -3.84 11.50 -0.13
N TRP A 279 -5.08 11.91 0.09
CA TRP A 279 -6.04 12.15 -0.97
C TRP A 279 -6.63 13.55 -0.91
N ALA A 280 -6.90 14.13 -2.08
CA ALA A 280 -7.53 15.43 -2.22
C ALA A 280 -8.99 15.28 -2.70
N PRO A 281 -9.92 16.08 -2.17
CA PRO A 281 -11.30 16.06 -2.63
C PRO A 281 -11.47 16.78 -3.97
N GLY A 282 -12.48 16.38 -4.76
CA GLY A 282 -12.87 17.07 -5.99
C GLY A 282 -11.94 16.90 -7.18
N VAL A 283 -11.02 15.94 -7.11
CA VAL A 283 -10.10 15.64 -8.23
C VAL A 283 -10.69 14.64 -9.25
N GLY A 284 -11.81 13.99 -8.89
CA GLY A 284 -12.55 13.08 -9.72
C GLY A 284 -11.92 11.69 -9.86
N TRP A 285 -12.57 10.84 -10.62
CA TRP A 285 -12.13 9.47 -10.91
C TRP A 285 -10.76 9.45 -11.61
N GLY A 286 -9.97 8.45 -11.28
CA GLY A 286 -8.60 8.30 -11.80
C GLY A 286 -7.54 9.10 -11.05
N LYS A 287 -7.90 9.87 -10.00
CA LYS A 287 -6.97 10.73 -9.24
C LYS A 287 -7.28 10.80 -7.75
N GLY A 288 -8.51 10.48 -7.35
CA GLY A 288 -9.00 10.55 -5.98
C GLY A 288 -9.11 9.19 -5.31
N ASN A 289 -9.36 9.18 -4.01
CA ASN A 289 -9.75 7.97 -3.31
C ASN A 289 -11.21 7.64 -3.62
N ASP A 290 -11.44 6.58 -4.37
CA ASP A 290 -12.74 6.14 -4.85
C ASP A 290 -13.26 4.85 -4.15
N LEU A 291 -12.59 4.38 -3.11
CA LEU A 291 -13.06 3.23 -2.32
C LEU A 291 -14.48 3.40 -1.78
N GLN A 292 -14.92 4.67 -1.62
CA GLN A 292 -16.29 4.96 -1.19
C GLN A 292 -17.37 4.60 -2.25
N THR A 293 -16.98 4.33 -3.49
CA THR A 293 -17.88 3.77 -4.52
C THR A 293 -18.44 2.40 -4.12
N MET A 294 -17.73 1.67 -3.26
CA MET A 294 -18.17 0.40 -2.69
C MET A 294 -19.30 0.55 -1.64
N ALA A 295 -19.60 1.80 -1.24
CA ALA A 295 -20.66 2.12 -0.28
C ALA A 295 -22.05 1.63 -0.75
N PRO A 296 -22.99 1.41 0.18
CA PRO A 296 -24.41 1.41 -0.16
C PRO A 296 -24.87 2.83 -0.55
N ASN A 297 -26.10 2.95 -1.09
CA ASN A 297 -26.68 4.26 -1.36
C ASN A 297 -26.89 5.01 -0.03
N LEU A 298 -26.23 6.15 0.13
CA LEU A 298 -26.19 7.00 1.31
C LEU A 298 -26.68 8.41 0.96
N GLY A 299 -27.97 8.59 0.67
CA GLY A 299 -28.51 9.89 0.27
C GLY A 299 -27.88 10.39 -1.03
N ASP A 300 -26.98 11.36 -0.93
CA ASP A 300 -26.29 11.95 -2.09
C ASP A 300 -25.19 11.03 -2.69
N ILE A 301 -24.79 9.98 -1.98
CA ILE A 301 -23.82 9.00 -2.44
C ILE A 301 -24.57 7.83 -3.08
N GLN A 302 -24.39 7.67 -4.38
CA GLN A 302 -24.91 6.53 -5.13
C GLN A 302 -23.84 5.44 -5.25
N GLY A 303 -23.54 4.80 -4.12
CA GLY A 303 -22.60 3.69 -4.08
C GLY A 303 -23.18 2.42 -4.73
N TRP A 304 -22.29 1.48 -5.00
CA TRP A 304 -22.63 0.24 -5.73
C TRP A 304 -22.89 -0.95 -4.81
N SER A 305 -22.67 -0.83 -3.51
CA SER A 305 -22.72 -1.94 -2.54
C SER A 305 -21.91 -3.16 -3.00
N SER A 306 -20.78 -2.93 -3.64
CA SER A 306 -20.09 -3.94 -4.43
C SER A 306 -19.25 -4.89 -3.61
N MET A 307 -18.67 -4.42 -2.49
CA MET A 307 -17.81 -5.23 -1.62
C MET A 307 -18.61 -5.74 -0.42
N ASN A 308 -18.70 -7.06 -0.30
CA ASN A 308 -19.40 -7.73 0.78
C ASN A 308 -18.41 -8.56 1.61
N PRO A 309 -18.54 -8.60 2.95
CA PRO A 309 -17.76 -9.52 3.79
C PRO A 309 -18.15 -10.97 3.50
N SER A 310 -17.19 -11.88 3.57
CA SER A 310 -17.47 -13.31 3.51
C SER A 310 -18.08 -13.81 4.81
N TYR A 311 -18.82 -14.93 4.74
CA TYR A 311 -19.36 -15.59 5.92
C TYR A 311 -18.25 -16.06 6.86
N ASP A 312 -17.15 -16.56 6.32
CA ASP A 312 -15.99 -17.00 7.08
C ASP A 312 -15.36 -15.85 7.88
N LEU A 313 -15.19 -14.68 7.26
CA LEU A 313 -14.71 -13.47 7.97
C LEU A 313 -15.70 -13.06 9.09
N TYR A 314 -17.01 -13.05 8.80
CA TYR A 314 -18.02 -12.71 9.80
C TYR A 314 -17.94 -13.60 11.04
N GLN A 315 -17.73 -14.90 10.88
CA GLN A 315 -17.66 -15.85 11.99
C GLN A 315 -16.48 -15.64 12.94
N LEU A 316 -15.43 -14.92 12.53
CA LEU A 316 -14.28 -14.63 13.37
C LEU A 316 -14.59 -13.62 14.48
N TYR A 317 -15.57 -12.74 14.25
CA TYR A 317 -15.94 -11.70 15.21
C TYR A 317 -16.84 -12.28 16.30
N THR A 318 -16.38 -12.23 17.53
CA THR A 318 -17.16 -12.68 18.69
C THR A 318 -18.20 -11.63 19.09
N SER A 319 -19.12 -11.99 19.98
CA SER A 319 -20.09 -11.06 20.56
C SER A 319 -19.45 -9.89 21.37
N LYS A 320 -18.17 -10.05 21.77
CA LYS A 320 -17.38 -8.98 22.42
C LYS A 320 -16.72 -8.06 21.41
N ASP A 321 -16.44 -8.52 20.19
CA ASP A 321 -15.72 -7.78 19.14
C ASP A 321 -16.67 -6.94 18.26
N THR A 322 -17.62 -6.29 18.89
CA THR A 322 -18.66 -5.52 18.18
C THR A 322 -18.13 -4.24 17.57
N VAL A 323 -17.11 -3.62 18.19
CA VAL A 323 -16.53 -2.35 17.74
C VAL A 323 -15.81 -2.53 16.42
N ARG A 324 -14.88 -3.52 16.32
CA ARG A 324 -14.17 -3.80 15.08
C ARG A 324 -15.10 -4.30 13.99
N ARG A 325 -16.04 -5.21 14.33
CA ARG A 325 -17.02 -5.70 13.37
C ARG A 325 -17.79 -4.53 12.74
N LYS A 326 -18.34 -3.62 13.57
CA LYS A 326 -19.15 -2.50 13.11
C LYS A 326 -18.36 -1.46 12.31
N ALA A 327 -17.06 -1.29 12.62
CA ALA A 327 -16.15 -0.43 11.87
C ALA A 327 -15.72 -1.06 10.52
N THR A 328 -15.70 -2.39 10.43
CA THR A 328 -15.17 -3.11 9.27
C THR A 328 -16.24 -3.35 8.20
N PHE A 329 -17.44 -3.80 8.61
CA PHE A 329 -18.54 -4.03 7.69
C PHE A 329 -19.90 -3.83 8.39
N MET A 330 -20.90 -3.47 7.61
CA MET A 330 -22.27 -3.29 8.02
C MET A 330 -23.00 -4.64 8.05
N LEU A 331 -23.96 -4.77 8.96
CA LEU A 331 -24.99 -5.80 8.96
C LEU A 331 -26.37 -5.14 8.87
N LYS A 332 -27.34 -5.88 8.34
CA LYS A 332 -28.72 -5.40 8.26
C LYS A 332 -29.22 -4.94 9.64
N GLY A 333 -29.65 -3.69 9.73
CA GLY A 333 -30.14 -3.07 10.94
C GLY A 333 -29.08 -2.31 11.76
N ASP A 334 -27.80 -2.36 11.39
CA ASP A 334 -26.80 -1.48 12.00
C ASP A 334 -27.12 -0.02 11.69
N TYR A 335 -27.01 0.82 12.72
CA TYR A 335 -27.25 2.26 12.61
C TYR A 335 -25.94 3.04 12.72
N TYR A 336 -25.73 3.99 11.80
CA TYR A 336 -24.55 4.84 11.64
C TYR A 336 -24.98 6.30 11.66
N PRO A 337 -24.94 6.99 12.81
CA PRO A 337 -25.40 8.38 12.93
C PRO A 337 -24.54 9.37 12.14
N GLU A 338 -23.29 9.03 11.87
CA GLU A 338 -22.34 9.85 11.13
C GLU A 338 -22.47 9.76 9.61
N LEU A 339 -23.20 8.79 9.08
CA LEU A 339 -23.44 8.62 7.64
C LEU A 339 -24.80 9.20 7.27
N ASN A 340 -24.82 10.13 6.30
CA ASN A 340 -26.04 10.87 5.91
C ASN A 340 -26.70 11.57 7.13
N ALA A 341 -25.88 12.17 7.97
CA ALA A 341 -26.26 12.74 9.27
C ALA A 341 -27.34 13.80 9.13
N ALA A 342 -27.32 14.62 8.07
CA ALA A 342 -28.34 15.64 7.78
C ALA A 342 -29.75 15.06 7.57
N ALA A 343 -29.87 13.79 7.19
CA ALA A 343 -31.13 13.06 7.04
C ALA A 343 -31.45 12.15 8.24
N GLY A 344 -30.72 12.29 9.34
CA GLY A 344 -30.95 11.55 10.58
C GLY A 344 -30.14 10.26 10.72
N GLY A 345 -29.06 10.12 9.97
CA GLY A 345 -28.19 8.93 9.99
C GLY A 345 -28.59 7.86 8.95
N TYR A 346 -27.81 6.78 8.92
CA TYR A 346 -28.03 5.66 8.00
C TYR A 346 -28.25 4.35 8.76
N THR A 347 -29.30 3.62 8.37
CA THR A 347 -29.54 2.25 8.83
C THR A 347 -29.26 1.27 7.69
N ALA A 348 -28.33 0.35 7.91
CA ALA A 348 -27.91 -0.59 6.89
C ALA A 348 -29.03 -1.56 6.48
N GLY A 349 -29.27 -1.65 5.17
CA GLY A 349 -30.25 -2.55 4.57
C GLY A 349 -29.76 -3.99 4.39
N GLY A 350 -28.45 -4.19 4.42
CA GLY A 350 -27.78 -5.46 4.20
C GLY A 350 -26.33 -5.45 4.70
N GLN A 351 -25.60 -6.51 4.38
CA GLN A 351 -24.16 -6.57 4.66
C GLN A 351 -23.39 -5.92 3.50
N THR A 352 -22.41 -5.11 3.86
CA THR A 352 -21.49 -4.45 2.92
C THR A 352 -20.26 -3.92 3.67
N LEU A 353 -19.21 -3.56 2.94
CA LEU A 353 -18.05 -2.90 3.50
C LEU A 353 -18.45 -1.61 4.25
N LYS A 354 -17.79 -1.32 5.38
CA LYS A 354 -17.92 -0.06 6.13
C LYS A 354 -16.60 0.68 6.25
N LYS A 355 -15.49 -0.04 6.32
CA LYS A 355 -14.18 0.51 6.72
C LYS A 355 -13.78 1.77 5.93
N HIS A 356 -14.03 1.81 4.64
CA HIS A 356 -13.70 2.94 3.76
C HIS A 356 -14.90 3.85 3.41
N ILE A 357 -15.95 3.79 4.22
CA ILE A 357 -17.18 4.55 4.00
C ILE A 357 -17.30 5.64 5.07
N ILE A 358 -17.03 6.88 4.67
CA ILE A 358 -17.01 8.04 5.57
C ILE A 358 -18.22 8.96 5.45
N GLY A 359 -19.14 8.69 4.51
CA GLY A 359 -20.33 9.50 4.29
C GLY A 359 -20.18 10.52 3.15
N ASN A 360 -21.14 11.44 3.06
CA ASN A 360 -21.17 12.44 1.98
C ASN A 360 -20.35 13.71 2.32
N ALA A 361 -20.34 14.67 1.40
CA ALA A 361 -19.64 15.94 1.53
C ALA A 361 -20.03 16.73 2.79
N LYS A 362 -21.32 16.69 3.18
CA LYS A 362 -21.84 17.37 4.37
C LYS A 362 -21.39 16.66 5.66
N ASP A 363 -21.38 15.30 5.66
CA ASP A 363 -20.94 14.53 6.81
C ASP A 363 -19.46 14.82 7.16
N ASN A 364 -18.65 15.19 6.16
CA ASN A 364 -17.22 15.42 6.30
C ASN A 364 -16.82 16.90 6.21
N ASN A 365 -17.77 17.82 6.13
CA ASN A 365 -17.52 19.26 5.95
C ASN A 365 -16.52 19.54 4.79
N SER A 366 -16.65 18.80 3.69
CA SER A 366 -15.79 18.86 2.51
C SER A 366 -16.65 19.02 1.25
N PRO A 367 -17.00 20.26 0.87
CA PRO A 367 -18.02 20.53 -0.15
C PRO A 367 -17.65 20.05 -1.56
N THR A 368 -16.37 19.83 -1.82
CA THR A 368 -15.87 19.32 -3.12
C THR A 368 -15.69 17.81 -3.14
N MET A 369 -15.88 17.13 -2.00
CA MET A 369 -15.78 15.67 -1.93
C MET A 369 -16.96 15.01 -2.66
N ASP A 370 -16.67 13.95 -3.39
CA ASP A 370 -17.66 13.05 -4.01
C ASP A 370 -17.25 11.57 -3.81
N ILE A 371 -18.00 10.64 -4.41
CA ILE A 371 -17.72 9.21 -4.28
C ILE A 371 -16.42 8.78 -4.98
N TRP A 372 -15.90 9.59 -5.90
CA TRP A 372 -14.70 9.34 -6.68
C TRP A 372 -13.45 10.01 -6.10
N SER A 373 -13.64 10.87 -5.10
CA SER A 373 -12.57 11.65 -4.49
C SER A 373 -12.87 11.91 -3.01
N SER A 374 -12.92 10.83 -2.25
CA SER A 374 -13.00 10.85 -0.80
C SER A 374 -11.71 11.44 -0.19
N ILE A 375 -11.85 12.11 0.96
CA ILE A 375 -10.71 12.66 1.71
C ILE A 375 -10.14 11.68 2.74
N GLU A 376 -10.70 10.49 2.84
CA GLU A 376 -10.15 9.45 3.71
C GLU A 376 -8.77 9.02 3.21
N HIS A 377 -7.78 9.00 4.08
CA HIS A 377 -6.48 8.45 3.74
C HIS A 377 -6.51 6.91 3.69
N THR A 378 -5.54 6.31 3.00
CA THR A 378 -5.44 4.85 2.90
C THR A 378 -4.20 4.38 3.65
N ALA A 379 -4.38 3.79 4.83
CA ALA A 379 -3.26 3.30 5.63
C ALA A 379 -2.68 2.02 5.04
N LEU A 380 -1.40 2.07 4.63
CA LEU A 380 -0.64 0.91 4.14
C LEU A 380 0.17 0.21 5.24
N LEU A 381 0.49 0.93 6.32
CA LEU A 381 1.15 0.40 7.50
C LEU A 381 0.64 1.12 8.76
N ARG A 382 0.07 0.35 9.70
CA ARG A 382 -0.37 0.85 11.01
C ARG A 382 0.45 0.23 12.15
N LEU A 383 0.48 0.90 13.29
CA LEU A 383 1.16 0.41 14.49
C LEU A 383 0.62 -0.94 14.96
N ALA A 384 -0.70 -1.18 14.82
CA ALA A 384 -1.31 -2.47 15.14
C ALA A 384 -0.69 -3.63 14.33
N ASP A 385 -0.40 -3.42 13.04
CA ASP A 385 0.31 -4.39 12.21
C ASP A 385 1.71 -4.66 12.77
N VAL A 386 2.46 -3.62 13.13
CA VAL A 386 3.81 -3.76 13.72
C VAL A 386 3.79 -4.49 15.06
N TYR A 387 2.78 -4.26 15.90
CA TYR A 387 2.60 -5.00 17.16
C TYR A 387 2.43 -6.51 16.92
N LEU A 388 1.62 -6.88 15.94
CA LEU A 388 1.37 -8.28 15.59
C LEU A 388 2.59 -8.91 14.90
N ILE A 389 3.32 -8.16 14.07
CA ILE A 389 4.63 -8.58 13.50
C ILE A 389 5.64 -8.85 14.61
N TYR A 390 5.73 -7.98 15.62
CA TYR A 390 6.66 -8.16 16.74
C TYR A 390 6.31 -9.40 17.54
N ALA A 391 5.03 -9.62 17.86
CA ALA A 391 4.57 -10.82 18.55
C ALA A 391 4.90 -12.10 17.76
N GLU A 392 4.71 -12.09 16.44
CA GLU A 392 5.03 -13.22 15.57
C GLU A 392 6.54 -13.48 15.47
N ALA A 393 7.34 -12.41 15.37
CA ALA A 393 8.80 -12.54 15.34
C ALA A 393 9.37 -13.11 16.67
N ILE A 394 8.75 -12.78 17.80
CA ILE A 394 9.10 -13.38 19.10
C ILE A 394 8.66 -14.85 19.17
N LEU A 395 7.46 -15.19 18.68
CA LEU A 395 7.02 -16.58 18.57
C LEU A 395 8.05 -17.40 17.77
N GLY A 396 8.55 -16.84 16.67
CA GLY A 396 9.55 -17.46 15.82
C GLY A 396 9.12 -18.86 15.36
N ASN A 397 10.00 -19.84 15.55
CA ASN A 397 9.76 -21.24 15.17
C ASN A 397 9.14 -22.08 16.31
N ASN A 398 8.78 -21.47 17.44
CA ASN A 398 8.15 -22.18 18.54
C ASN A 398 6.67 -22.47 18.25
N ALA A 399 6.16 -23.57 18.78
CA ALA A 399 4.74 -23.92 18.63
C ALA A 399 3.84 -22.89 19.33
N THR A 400 4.25 -22.38 20.50
CA THR A 400 3.55 -21.38 21.30
C THR A 400 4.52 -20.45 21.98
N THR A 401 4.04 -19.29 22.45
CA THR A 401 4.82 -18.41 23.33
C THR A 401 3.94 -17.76 24.39
N ALA A 402 4.49 -17.64 25.60
CA ALA A 402 3.98 -16.83 26.69
C ALA A 402 4.98 -15.69 27.04
N ASN A 403 5.84 -15.32 26.11
CA ASN A 403 6.80 -14.23 26.28
C ASN A 403 6.06 -12.93 26.62
N ALA A 404 6.51 -12.22 27.64
CA ALA A 404 5.84 -11.02 28.16
C ALA A 404 5.67 -9.93 27.10
N ASP A 405 6.69 -9.66 26.28
CA ASP A 405 6.59 -8.65 25.21
C ASP A 405 5.60 -9.09 24.11
N ALA A 406 5.68 -10.35 23.69
CA ALA A 406 4.75 -10.88 22.68
C ALA A 406 3.30 -10.75 23.14
N LEU A 407 3.02 -11.14 24.37
CA LEU A 407 1.67 -11.02 24.95
C LEU A 407 1.26 -9.56 25.16
N LEU A 408 2.17 -8.69 25.59
CA LEU A 408 1.88 -7.28 25.81
C LEU A 408 1.35 -6.62 24.52
N TYR A 409 2.10 -6.73 23.44
CA TYR A 409 1.75 -6.04 22.20
C TYR A 409 0.59 -6.73 21.45
N PHE A 410 0.52 -8.04 21.47
CA PHE A 410 -0.64 -8.78 20.97
C PHE A 410 -1.93 -8.39 21.71
N ASN A 411 -1.89 -8.35 23.03
CA ASN A 411 -3.04 -8.03 23.87
C ASN A 411 -3.41 -6.53 23.84
N LYS A 412 -2.49 -5.61 23.54
CA LYS A 412 -2.85 -4.20 23.30
C LYS A 412 -3.87 -4.07 22.16
N VAL A 413 -3.70 -4.83 21.06
CA VAL A 413 -4.66 -4.86 19.94
C VAL A 413 -6.02 -5.39 20.40
N ARG A 414 -6.04 -6.51 21.11
CA ARG A 414 -7.26 -7.14 21.61
C ARG A 414 -8.00 -6.26 22.64
N THR A 415 -7.28 -5.69 23.58
CA THR A 415 -7.84 -4.84 24.65
C THR A 415 -8.48 -3.59 24.06
N ARG A 416 -7.85 -2.94 23.06
CA ARG A 416 -8.46 -1.82 22.34
C ARG A 416 -9.82 -2.19 21.73
N ALA A 417 -9.95 -3.41 21.24
CA ALA A 417 -11.17 -3.94 20.66
C ALA A 417 -12.24 -4.37 21.71
N GLY A 418 -11.90 -4.35 23.01
CA GLY A 418 -12.77 -4.86 24.07
C GLY A 418 -12.81 -6.38 24.14
N VAL A 419 -11.82 -7.07 23.57
CA VAL A 419 -11.69 -8.54 23.56
C VAL A 419 -10.72 -8.97 24.66
N ASP A 420 -11.02 -10.08 25.33
CA ASP A 420 -10.19 -10.59 26.43
C ASP A 420 -8.76 -10.87 25.97
N PRO A 421 -7.77 -10.58 26.82
CA PRO A 421 -6.37 -10.89 26.51
C PRO A 421 -6.12 -12.41 26.53
N ASP A 422 -5.18 -12.86 25.69
CA ASP A 422 -4.67 -14.22 25.71
C ASP A 422 -3.42 -14.34 26.62
N ASN A 423 -3.26 -15.49 27.25
CA ASN A 423 -2.11 -15.80 28.13
C ASN A 423 -1.02 -16.62 27.43
N ILE A 424 -1.33 -17.15 26.27
CA ILE A 424 -0.42 -17.90 25.39
C ILE A 424 -0.89 -17.70 23.95
N ILE A 425 0.05 -17.49 23.04
CA ILE A 425 -0.25 -17.30 21.61
C ILE A 425 0.53 -18.29 20.77
N ASN A 426 -0.03 -18.59 19.61
CA ASN A 426 0.57 -19.42 18.56
C ASN A 426 0.37 -18.75 17.20
N ILE A 427 0.88 -19.36 16.14
CA ILE A 427 0.79 -18.78 14.81
C ILE A 427 -0.65 -18.63 14.34
N ASP A 428 -1.55 -19.54 14.70
CA ASP A 428 -2.96 -19.48 14.27
C ASP A 428 -3.71 -18.35 14.99
N SER A 429 -3.45 -18.14 16.29
CA SER A 429 -4.02 -17.02 17.04
C SER A 429 -3.53 -15.67 16.48
N ILE A 430 -2.27 -15.57 16.08
CA ILE A 430 -1.72 -14.36 15.46
C ILE A 430 -2.37 -14.09 14.09
N TYR A 431 -2.44 -15.08 13.22
CA TYR A 431 -3.08 -14.92 11.90
C TYR A 431 -4.57 -14.59 12.02
N LYS A 432 -5.27 -15.20 12.99
CA LYS A 432 -6.66 -14.86 13.28
C LYS A 432 -6.81 -13.42 13.73
N GLU A 433 -5.98 -12.96 14.66
CA GLU A 433 -6.03 -11.58 15.16
C GLU A 433 -5.68 -10.58 14.05
N ARG A 434 -4.65 -10.86 13.23
CA ARG A 434 -4.30 -10.05 12.07
C ARG A 434 -5.47 -9.96 11.09
N ARG A 435 -6.11 -11.09 10.77
CA ARG A 435 -7.25 -11.14 9.85
C ARG A 435 -8.42 -10.30 10.32
N ILE A 436 -8.72 -10.27 11.62
CA ILE A 436 -9.79 -9.46 12.21
C ILE A 436 -9.42 -7.98 12.24
N GLU A 437 -8.23 -7.67 12.72
CA GLU A 437 -7.74 -6.31 12.91
C GLU A 437 -7.54 -5.56 11.60
N LEU A 438 -6.97 -6.24 10.61
CA LEU A 438 -6.54 -5.68 9.33
C LEU A 438 -7.47 -6.07 8.16
N ALA A 439 -8.67 -6.59 8.43
CA ALA A 439 -9.63 -6.91 7.38
C ALA A 439 -9.94 -5.69 6.51
N PHE A 440 -9.93 -5.87 5.21
CA PHE A 440 -10.10 -4.82 4.20
C PHE A 440 -9.03 -3.72 4.26
N GLU A 441 -7.80 -4.09 4.60
CA GLU A 441 -6.62 -3.22 4.49
C GLU A 441 -5.55 -3.84 3.57
N GLY A 442 -5.92 -4.76 2.70
CA GLY A 442 -5.02 -5.39 1.72
C GLY A 442 -3.96 -6.32 2.32
N GLN A 443 -4.14 -6.78 3.58
CA GLN A 443 -3.07 -7.47 4.32
C GLN A 443 -3.15 -9.00 4.31
N LEU A 444 -4.33 -9.59 4.13
CA LEU A 444 -4.46 -11.03 4.33
C LEU A 444 -3.72 -11.85 3.26
N TRP A 445 -3.81 -11.47 1.98
CA TRP A 445 -3.07 -12.22 0.95
C TRP A 445 -1.55 -12.12 1.12
N PRO A 446 -0.94 -10.95 1.37
CA PRO A 446 0.46 -10.85 1.77
C PRO A 446 0.85 -11.77 2.94
N ASP A 447 0.01 -11.85 3.97
CA ASP A 447 0.23 -12.75 5.10
C ASP A 447 0.20 -14.23 4.66
N LEU A 448 -0.72 -14.61 3.76
CA LEU A 448 -0.81 -15.97 3.24
C LEU A 448 0.36 -16.33 2.32
N VAL A 449 0.85 -15.41 1.49
CA VAL A 449 2.08 -15.60 0.70
C VAL A 449 3.28 -15.79 1.64
N ARG A 450 3.38 -14.99 2.70
CA ARG A 450 4.41 -15.15 3.72
C ARG A 450 4.34 -16.50 4.41
N LEU A 451 3.13 -17.00 4.73
CA LEU A 451 2.92 -18.34 5.26
C LEU A 451 3.32 -19.42 4.23
N PHE A 452 2.92 -19.22 2.98
CA PHE A 452 3.22 -20.13 1.87
C PHE A 452 4.73 -20.33 1.68
N TYR A 453 5.55 -19.31 1.88
CA TYR A 453 7.00 -19.40 1.70
C TYR A 453 7.66 -20.47 2.58
N TYR A 454 7.12 -20.79 3.75
CA TYR A 454 7.70 -21.81 4.64
C TYR A 454 6.76 -22.98 4.98
N ASN A 455 5.47 -22.82 4.74
CA ASN A 455 4.47 -23.87 4.99
C ASN A 455 3.35 -23.81 3.94
N PRO A 456 3.64 -24.24 2.70
CA PRO A 456 2.68 -24.16 1.60
C PRO A 456 1.40 -24.93 1.86
N ASP A 457 1.47 -26.11 2.50
CA ASP A 457 0.29 -26.92 2.81
C ASP A 457 -0.65 -26.18 3.77
N LYS A 458 -0.11 -25.51 4.78
CA LYS A 458 -0.93 -24.73 5.72
C LYS A 458 -1.58 -23.54 5.03
N ALA A 459 -0.86 -22.85 4.14
CA ALA A 459 -1.40 -21.73 3.39
C ALA A 459 -2.52 -22.18 2.42
N LEU A 460 -2.31 -23.27 1.69
CA LEU A 460 -3.31 -23.86 0.81
C LEU A 460 -4.55 -24.31 1.60
N ASN A 461 -4.34 -25.01 2.71
CA ASN A 461 -5.45 -25.44 3.57
C ASN A 461 -6.22 -24.24 4.12
N PHE A 462 -5.54 -23.16 4.51
CA PHE A 462 -6.20 -21.94 4.97
C PHE A 462 -7.14 -21.38 3.89
N VAL A 463 -6.66 -21.20 2.66
CA VAL A 463 -7.48 -20.66 1.56
C VAL A 463 -8.61 -21.61 1.19
N ASN A 464 -8.32 -22.89 1.02
CA ASN A 464 -9.26 -23.87 0.47
C ASN A 464 -10.31 -24.37 1.49
N SER A 465 -10.10 -24.17 2.79
CA SER A 465 -11.07 -24.54 3.83
C SER A 465 -12.05 -23.42 4.19
N GLN A 466 -11.86 -22.22 3.67
CA GLN A 466 -12.72 -21.08 3.97
C GLN A 466 -14.12 -21.26 3.37
N GLN A 467 -15.13 -20.85 4.13
CA GLN A 467 -16.48 -20.66 3.63
C GLN A 467 -16.64 -19.22 3.13
N SER A 468 -15.91 -18.90 2.04
CA SER A 468 -15.86 -17.56 1.43
C SER A 468 -17.12 -17.18 0.65
N VAL A 469 -18.30 -17.59 1.12
CA VAL A 469 -19.58 -17.29 0.50
C VAL A 469 -20.20 -16.03 1.09
N THR A 470 -21.12 -15.41 0.35
CA THR A 470 -22.01 -14.38 0.90
C THR A 470 -22.93 -14.97 1.98
N PHE A 471 -23.57 -14.12 2.77
CA PHE A 471 -24.53 -14.57 3.77
C PHE A 471 -25.69 -13.58 3.88
N SER A 472 -26.80 -14.00 4.43
CA SER A 472 -27.88 -13.12 4.86
C SER A 472 -27.82 -12.94 6.39
N TYR A 473 -28.24 -11.77 6.88
CA TYR A 473 -28.29 -11.49 8.30
C TYR A 473 -29.68 -11.00 8.72
N SER A 474 -30.29 -11.70 9.65
CA SER A 474 -31.62 -11.34 10.17
C SER A 474 -31.75 -11.76 11.62
N LYS A 475 -32.30 -10.88 12.46
CA LYS A 475 -32.61 -11.13 13.89
C LYS A 475 -31.41 -11.72 14.67
N GLY A 476 -30.19 -11.23 14.40
CA GLY A 476 -28.98 -11.71 15.08
C GLY A 476 -28.38 -12.99 14.53
N VAL A 477 -28.96 -13.58 13.48
CA VAL A 477 -28.51 -14.82 12.88
C VAL A 477 -27.97 -14.56 11.47
N ALA A 478 -26.72 -15.01 11.22
CA ALA A 478 -26.16 -15.07 9.89
C ALA A 478 -26.41 -16.45 9.28
N THR A 479 -26.90 -16.47 8.06
CA THR A 479 -27.13 -17.71 7.30
C THR A 479 -26.28 -17.65 6.05
N PRO A 480 -25.33 -18.59 5.86
CA PRO A 480 -24.48 -18.58 4.68
C PRO A 480 -25.34 -18.76 3.43
N GLY A 481 -24.98 -18.05 2.38
CA GLY A 481 -25.58 -18.23 1.05
C GLY A 481 -25.17 -19.58 0.46
N ASN A 482 -25.97 -20.04 -0.47
CA ASN A 482 -25.68 -21.25 -1.22
C ASN A 482 -24.67 -21.05 -2.38
N GLY A 483 -23.98 -19.93 -2.40
CA GLY A 483 -22.98 -19.60 -3.44
C GLY A 483 -23.56 -19.21 -4.80
N THR A 484 -24.89 -19.10 -4.94
CA THR A 484 -25.52 -18.94 -6.26
C THR A 484 -25.94 -17.51 -6.61
N THR A 485 -26.01 -16.60 -5.66
CA THR A 485 -26.41 -15.22 -5.94
C THR A 485 -25.15 -14.35 -6.03
N GLY A 486 -24.69 -14.10 -7.26
CA GLY A 486 -23.54 -13.24 -7.55
C GLY A 486 -22.17 -13.92 -7.48
N ALA A 487 -22.04 -15.12 -6.92
CA ALA A 487 -20.79 -15.86 -6.92
C ALA A 487 -20.50 -16.45 -8.32
N PRO A 488 -19.23 -16.46 -8.78
CA PRO A 488 -18.86 -17.16 -10.01
C PRO A 488 -19.24 -18.64 -9.94
N ALA A 489 -19.74 -19.16 -11.06
CA ALA A 489 -20.15 -20.57 -11.14
C ALA A 489 -19.00 -21.58 -11.00
N ASN A 490 -17.75 -21.13 -11.15
CA ASN A 490 -16.56 -21.97 -11.32
C ASN A 490 -15.46 -21.64 -10.33
N VAL A 491 -15.74 -21.58 -9.03
CA VAL A 491 -14.70 -21.47 -8.00
C VAL A 491 -13.86 -22.75 -8.01
N VAL A 492 -12.56 -22.59 -8.21
CA VAL A 492 -11.59 -23.70 -8.15
C VAL A 492 -10.71 -23.56 -6.91
N PRO A 493 -10.21 -24.68 -6.35
CA PRO A 493 -9.28 -24.60 -5.25
C PRO A 493 -8.00 -23.83 -5.64
N ALA A 494 -7.51 -23.02 -4.72
CA ALA A 494 -6.17 -22.43 -4.86
C ALA A 494 -5.12 -23.53 -4.95
N THR A 495 -4.08 -23.30 -5.74
CA THR A 495 -2.95 -24.20 -5.95
C THR A 495 -1.65 -23.50 -5.58
N ILE A 496 -0.53 -24.21 -5.62
CA ILE A 496 0.81 -23.63 -5.39
C ILE A 496 1.05 -22.42 -6.32
N SER A 497 0.63 -22.50 -7.58
CA SER A 497 0.78 -21.41 -8.54
C SER A 497 -0.09 -20.19 -8.24
N SER A 498 -1.12 -20.31 -7.42
CA SER A 498 -1.96 -19.17 -7.03
C SER A 498 -1.22 -18.15 -6.17
N PHE A 499 -0.15 -18.56 -5.47
CA PHE A 499 0.63 -17.71 -4.57
C PHE A 499 1.70 -16.85 -5.28
N THR A 500 1.79 -16.94 -6.60
CA THR A 500 2.62 -16.04 -7.41
C THR A 500 1.80 -15.64 -8.64
N LEU A 501 1.38 -14.39 -8.70
CA LEU A 501 0.54 -13.91 -9.79
C LEU A 501 1.31 -13.90 -11.12
N GLN A 502 0.58 -14.10 -12.21
CA GLN A 502 1.13 -14.04 -13.54
C GLN A 502 1.52 -12.59 -13.90
N ILE A 503 2.61 -12.42 -14.64
CA ILE A 503 2.94 -11.12 -15.22
C ILE A 503 1.83 -10.74 -16.20
N PRO A 504 1.34 -9.48 -16.19
CA PRO A 504 0.29 -9.06 -17.09
C PRO A 504 0.64 -9.30 -18.56
N ALA A 505 -0.32 -9.75 -19.35
CA ALA A 505 -0.12 -10.05 -20.76
C ALA A 505 0.30 -8.82 -21.59
N SER A 506 -0.16 -7.62 -21.20
CA SER A 506 0.26 -6.35 -21.77
C SER A 506 1.76 -6.12 -21.60
N GLU A 507 2.29 -6.41 -20.42
CA GLU A 507 3.73 -6.26 -20.12
C GLU A 507 4.57 -7.27 -20.89
N LEU A 508 4.15 -8.54 -20.93
CA LEU A 508 4.82 -9.58 -21.73
C LEU A 508 4.82 -9.26 -23.23
N SER A 509 3.78 -8.60 -23.71
CA SER A 509 3.69 -8.15 -25.11
C SER A 509 4.67 -7.02 -25.42
N THR A 510 4.87 -6.11 -24.45
CA THR A 510 5.77 -4.96 -24.60
C THR A 510 7.23 -5.33 -24.33
N ASP A 511 7.47 -6.16 -23.33
CA ASP A 511 8.78 -6.68 -22.95
C ASP A 511 8.78 -8.22 -22.86
N PRO A 512 9.06 -8.92 -23.96
CA PRO A 512 9.13 -10.38 -23.97
C PRO A 512 10.20 -10.97 -23.05
N LYS A 513 11.24 -10.20 -22.65
CA LYS A 513 12.29 -10.67 -21.74
C LYS A 513 11.76 -10.90 -20.31
N LEU A 514 10.60 -10.37 -19.98
CA LEU A 514 9.94 -10.69 -18.72
C LEU A 514 9.55 -12.17 -18.61
N ALA A 515 9.40 -12.89 -19.74
CA ALA A 515 9.18 -14.34 -19.75
C ALA A 515 10.46 -15.16 -19.51
N ASP A 516 11.64 -14.56 -19.70
CA ASP A 516 12.92 -15.24 -19.49
C ASP A 516 13.10 -15.63 -18.01
N PRO A 517 13.96 -16.63 -17.73
CA PRO A 517 14.38 -16.93 -16.37
C PRO A 517 14.92 -15.68 -15.66
N ALA A 518 14.51 -15.51 -14.39
CA ALA A 518 14.98 -14.40 -13.57
C ALA A 518 16.51 -14.49 -13.35
N VAL A 519 17.16 -13.35 -13.30
CA VAL A 519 18.62 -13.23 -13.17
C VAL A 519 19.01 -12.56 -11.85
N PRO A 520 20.20 -12.83 -11.30
CA PRO A 520 20.72 -12.07 -10.16
C PRO A 520 20.86 -10.57 -10.51
N TYR A 521 20.52 -9.71 -9.58
CA TYR A 521 20.79 -8.27 -9.63
C TYR A 521 22.14 -7.95 -8.98
N TYR A 522 22.38 -8.53 -7.82
CA TYR A 522 23.66 -8.39 -7.12
C TYR A 522 24.63 -9.49 -7.60
N LYS A 523 25.88 -9.08 -7.88
CA LYS A 523 26.97 -9.97 -8.28
C LYS A 523 27.69 -10.55 -7.06
#